data_dec618caa10969edfb7e0de668e092b5
#
_entry.id   dec618caa10969edfb7e0de668e092b5
#
_cell.length_a   1.000
_cell.length_b   1.000
_cell.length_c   1.000
_cell.angle_alpha   90.00
_cell.angle_beta   90.00
_cell.angle_gamma   90.00
#
_symmetry.space_group_name_H-M   'P 1'
#
loop_
_entity.id
_entity.type
_entity.pdbx_description
1 polymer ?
#
loop_
_entity_poly.entity_id
_entity_poly.type
_entity_poly.pdbx_seq_one_letter_code
_entity_poly.pdbx_strand_id
1 'polypeptide(L)'
;MTEIKDGFYADRKQKGVYRVHDVRRRAAFRLRNTPYFVNTGNYKTGEQIAKLGKFYASLIKETVGEDFSAMFGPAYKGIPLATAAAASLYNEYGISKPYFFNRKEEKDHGEGGSLVGYKPKDGDKIIIIEDVITAGTAVRETMPILYGCGNVKVNDMFISVNRCEVGKVPGKTAIMEVNEEFGIKVHAIVTVEDIHEYLKQSEKYNNILPAMEDYMAKYCIL
;
A
#
# COMPACT_ATOMS: atom_id res chain seq x y z
N MET A 1 -8.95 8.25 -12.17
CA MET A 1 -9.09 7.02 -11.31
C MET A 1 -9.37 5.75 -12.11
N THR A 2 -10.32 5.72 -13.03
CA THR A 2 -10.64 4.52 -13.85
C THR A 2 -9.45 4.04 -14.68
N GLU A 3 -8.76 4.94 -15.40
CA GLU A 3 -7.59 4.60 -16.22
C GLU A 3 -6.42 4.01 -15.40
N ILE A 4 -6.22 4.47 -14.16
CA ILE A 4 -5.21 3.91 -13.26
C ILE A 4 -5.55 2.47 -12.91
N LYS A 5 -6.81 2.19 -12.59
CA LYS A 5 -7.29 0.85 -12.25
C LYS A 5 -7.14 -0.11 -13.43
N ASP A 6 -7.58 0.30 -14.60
CA ASP A 6 -7.52 -0.53 -15.81
C ASP A 6 -6.07 -0.84 -16.21
N GLY A 7 -5.18 0.15 -16.15
CA GLY A 7 -3.75 -0.07 -16.39
C GLY A 7 -3.12 -1.02 -15.37
N PHE A 8 -3.47 -0.87 -14.08
CA PHE A 8 -3.00 -1.73 -13.01
C PHE A 8 -3.42 -3.20 -13.19
N TYR A 9 -4.66 -3.45 -13.64
CA TYR A 9 -5.15 -4.80 -13.92
C TYR A 9 -4.53 -5.40 -15.16
N ALA A 10 -4.38 -4.64 -16.24
CA ALA A 10 -3.79 -5.12 -17.47
C ALA A 10 -2.35 -5.61 -17.27
N ASP A 11 -1.55 -4.89 -16.50
CA ASP A 11 -0.18 -5.30 -16.17
C ASP A 11 -0.14 -6.59 -15.32
N ARG A 12 -1.03 -6.71 -14.36
CA ARG A 12 -1.10 -7.90 -13.49
C ARG A 12 -1.54 -9.17 -14.20
N LYS A 13 -2.40 -9.05 -15.23
CA LYS A 13 -2.85 -10.19 -16.04
C LYS A 13 -1.69 -10.90 -16.75
N GLN A 14 -0.71 -10.15 -17.22
CA GLN A 14 0.44 -10.71 -17.94
C GLN A 14 1.46 -11.42 -17.03
N LYS A 15 1.51 -11.13 -15.72
CA LYS A 15 2.64 -11.49 -14.87
C LYS A 15 2.32 -12.31 -13.62
N GLY A 16 1.09 -12.79 -13.46
CA GLY A 16 0.74 -13.74 -12.39
C GLY A 16 0.89 -13.18 -10.97
N VAL A 17 0.75 -11.86 -10.78
CA VAL A 17 0.86 -11.20 -9.47
C VAL A 17 -0.35 -11.50 -8.59
N TYR A 18 -1.50 -11.76 -9.18
CA TYR A 18 -2.61 -12.44 -8.51
C TYR A 18 -2.47 -13.94 -8.76
N ARG A 19 -1.85 -14.68 -7.86
CA ARG A 19 -2.11 -16.10 -7.78
C ARG A 19 -3.45 -16.29 -7.08
N VAL A 20 -4.51 -16.24 -7.86
CA VAL A 20 -5.77 -16.83 -7.48
C VAL A 20 -5.58 -18.34 -7.68
N HIS A 21 -5.03 -18.99 -6.70
CA HIS A 21 -4.94 -20.43 -6.60
C HIS A 21 -5.69 -20.86 -5.36
N ASP A 22 -6.25 -22.03 -5.41
CA ASP A 22 -6.73 -22.79 -4.25
C ASP A 22 -5.58 -22.93 -3.20
N VAL A 23 -5.28 -21.83 -2.52
CA VAL A 23 -4.24 -21.75 -1.51
C VAL A 23 -4.91 -21.49 -0.19
N ARG A 24 -5.14 -22.56 0.53
CA ARG A 24 -5.36 -22.56 1.98
C ARG A 24 -4.14 -21.95 2.70
N ARG A 25 -3.83 -20.68 2.45
CA ARG A 25 -2.84 -19.95 3.22
C ARG A 25 -3.54 -19.18 4.33
N ARG A 26 -3.19 -19.52 5.55
CA ARG A 26 -3.62 -18.83 6.75
C ARG A 26 -3.07 -17.42 6.72
N ALA A 27 -3.92 -16.41 6.61
CA ALA A 27 -3.51 -15.03 6.84
C ALA A 27 -3.06 -14.90 8.31
N ALA A 28 -1.93 -14.26 8.55
CA ALA A 28 -1.25 -14.24 9.84
C ALA A 28 -2.09 -13.68 11.01
N PHE A 29 -3.19 -12.98 10.73
CA PHE A 29 -3.93 -12.27 11.77
C PHE A 29 -5.20 -12.97 12.28
N ARG A 30 -5.88 -13.74 11.46
CA ARG A 30 -6.96 -14.66 11.81
C ARG A 30 -6.88 -15.80 10.81
N LEU A 31 -7.12 -17.03 11.22
CA LEU A 31 -7.10 -18.25 10.40
C LEU A 31 -8.21 -18.19 9.31
N ARG A 32 -8.12 -17.20 8.40
CA ARG A 32 -9.06 -17.03 7.30
C ARG A 32 -8.52 -17.74 6.06
N ASN A 33 -9.32 -18.62 5.49
CA ASN A 33 -9.05 -19.14 4.15
C ASN A 33 -9.41 -18.04 3.16
N THR A 34 -8.42 -17.46 2.49
CA THR A 34 -8.65 -16.42 1.49
C THR A 34 -8.51 -17.00 0.08
N PRO A 35 -9.44 -16.73 -0.84
CA PRO A 35 -9.36 -17.20 -2.22
C PRO A 35 -8.32 -16.46 -3.05
N TYR A 36 -7.78 -15.35 -2.54
CA TYR A 36 -6.78 -14.55 -3.21
C TYR A 36 -5.70 -14.08 -2.24
N PHE A 37 -4.52 -13.81 -2.77
CA PHE A 37 -3.40 -13.28 -2.01
C PHE A 37 -2.70 -12.16 -2.77
N VAL A 38 -2.60 -10.99 -2.15
CA VAL A 38 -1.86 -9.85 -2.68
C VAL A 38 -0.50 -9.80 -1.99
N ASN A 39 0.57 -9.81 -2.78
CA ASN A 39 1.93 -9.72 -2.28
C ASN A 39 2.80 -8.92 -3.27
N THR A 40 3.14 -7.69 -2.92
CA THR A 40 4.04 -6.86 -3.74
C THR A 40 5.45 -7.43 -3.81
N GLY A 41 5.86 -8.30 -2.90
CA GLY A 41 7.10 -9.07 -3.00
C GLY A 41 7.19 -10.00 -4.22
N ASN A 42 6.07 -10.19 -4.95
CA ASN A 42 6.07 -10.90 -6.23
C ASN A 42 6.50 -10.02 -7.42
N TYR A 43 6.65 -8.73 -7.25
CA TYR A 43 7.27 -7.84 -8.23
C TYR A 43 8.78 -8.03 -8.17
N LYS A 44 9.33 -8.79 -9.12
CA LYS A 44 10.74 -9.27 -9.11
C LYS A 44 11.61 -8.64 -10.19
N THR A 45 11.02 -7.88 -11.10
CA THR A 45 11.73 -7.26 -12.22
C THR A 45 11.64 -5.75 -12.20
N GLY A 46 12.62 -5.07 -12.80
CA GLY A 46 12.59 -3.62 -12.95
C GLY A 46 11.35 -3.10 -13.65
N GLU A 47 10.87 -3.81 -14.70
CA GLU A 47 9.63 -3.46 -15.38
C GLU A 47 8.42 -3.50 -14.45
N GLN A 48 8.30 -4.53 -13.62
CA GLN A 48 7.19 -4.69 -12.70
C GLN A 48 7.16 -3.59 -11.64
N ILE A 49 8.32 -3.32 -11.02
CA ILE A 49 8.39 -2.30 -9.97
C ILE A 49 8.23 -0.89 -10.55
N ALA A 50 8.75 -0.63 -11.75
CA ALA A 50 8.56 0.64 -12.45
C ALA A 50 7.09 0.90 -12.76
N LYS A 51 6.34 -0.09 -13.27
CA LYS A 51 4.91 0.04 -13.51
C LYS A 51 4.12 0.27 -12.22
N LEU A 52 4.45 -0.45 -11.15
CA LEU A 52 3.81 -0.23 -9.85
C LEU A 52 4.09 1.18 -9.33
N GLY A 53 5.33 1.68 -9.49
CA GLY A 53 5.69 3.04 -9.14
C GLY A 53 4.86 4.10 -9.88
N LYS A 54 4.57 3.87 -11.18
CA LYS A 54 3.69 4.76 -11.97
C LYS A 54 2.27 4.82 -11.39
N PHE A 55 1.70 3.68 -10.96
CA PHE A 55 0.36 3.67 -10.35
C PHE A 55 0.32 4.43 -9.03
N TYR A 56 1.35 4.27 -8.18
CA TYR A 56 1.48 5.10 -6.97
C TYR A 56 1.61 6.58 -7.32
N ALA A 57 2.47 6.93 -8.28
CA ALA A 57 2.68 8.30 -8.69
C ALA A 57 1.40 8.95 -9.23
N SER A 58 0.64 8.24 -10.06
CA SER A 58 -0.65 8.73 -10.56
C SER A 58 -1.64 8.97 -9.42
N LEU A 59 -1.77 8.01 -8.50
CA LEU A 59 -2.67 8.15 -7.35
C LEU A 59 -2.27 9.31 -6.43
N ILE A 60 -0.97 9.47 -6.15
CA ILE A 60 -0.45 10.60 -5.36
C ILE A 60 -0.76 11.92 -6.06
N LYS A 61 -0.46 12.01 -7.38
CA LYS A 61 -0.72 13.23 -8.16
C LYS A 61 -2.18 13.63 -8.18
N GLU A 62 -3.09 12.66 -8.35
CA GLU A 62 -4.53 12.90 -8.37
C GLU A 62 -5.09 13.28 -6.98
N THR A 63 -4.48 12.77 -5.91
CA THR A 63 -5.02 12.92 -4.54
C THR A 63 -4.48 14.15 -3.83
N VAL A 64 -3.16 14.29 -3.77
CA VAL A 64 -2.48 15.35 -3.00
C VAL A 64 -1.66 16.30 -3.88
N GLY A 65 -1.46 15.97 -5.16
CA GLY A 65 -0.66 16.78 -6.06
C GLY A 65 0.78 16.91 -5.57
N GLU A 66 1.17 18.14 -5.23
CA GLU A 66 2.48 18.46 -4.68
C GLU A 66 2.44 18.88 -3.21
N ASP A 67 1.26 18.83 -2.57
CA ASP A 67 1.07 19.29 -1.19
C ASP A 67 1.58 18.28 -0.16
N PHE A 68 2.84 17.88 -0.29
CA PHE A 68 3.59 17.10 0.69
C PHE A 68 5.08 17.43 0.64
N SER A 69 5.79 17.21 1.74
CA SER A 69 7.22 17.52 1.86
C SER A 69 8.08 16.32 1.47
N ALA A 70 7.74 15.13 1.91
CA ALA A 70 8.52 13.91 1.65
C ALA A 70 7.66 12.65 1.73
N MET A 71 8.19 11.55 1.15
CA MET A 71 7.59 10.21 1.18
C MET A 71 8.34 9.31 2.15
N PHE A 72 7.60 8.59 2.98
CA PHE A 72 8.14 7.58 3.89
C PHE A 72 7.76 6.16 3.43
N GLY A 73 8.77 5.31 3.28
CA GLY A 73 8.59 3.89 2.99
C GLY A 73 8.98 3.01 4.18
N PRO A 74 8.03 2.49 4.97
CA PRO A 74 8.36 1.62 6.11
C PRO A 74 9.15 0.37 5.71
N ALA A 75 10.18 0.03 6.49
CA ALA A 75 10.95 -1.19 6.25
C ALA A 75 10.09 -2.45 6.46
N TYR A 76 10.13 -3.44 5.54
CA TYR A 76 11.07 -3.44 4.39
C TYR A 76 10.37 -3.23 3.05
N LYS A 77 9.07 -3.55 2.92
CA LYS A 77 8.33 -3.51 1.65
C LYS A 77 8.06 -2.09 1.17
N GLY A 78 7.83 -1.15 2.07
CA GLY A 78 7.64 0.26 1.75
C GLY A 78 8.84 0.90 1.07
N ILE A 79 10.07 0.42 1.36
CA ILE A 79 11.30 0.98 0.78
C ILE A 79 11.28 0.96 -0.76
N PRO A 80 11.19 -0.20 -1.43
CA PRO A 80 11.16 -0.24 -2.89
C PRO A 80 9.94 0.46 -3.47
N LEU A 81 8.80 0.47 -2.76
CA LEU A 81 7.58 1.14 -3.20
C LEU A 81 7.75 2.67 -3.20
N ALA A 82 8.24 3.25 -2.10
CA ALA A 82 8.49 4.68 -2.00
C ALA A 82 9.56 5.14 -3.00
N THR A 83 10.63 4.36 -3.18
CA THR A 83 11.66 4.65 -4.19
C THR A 83 11.09 4.65 -5.60
N ALA A 84 10.29 3.64 -5.95
CA ALA A 84 9.67 3.54 -7.27
C ALA A 84 8.64 4.66 -7.49
N ALA A 85 7.84 5.01 -6.48
CA ALA A 85 6.90 6.12 -6.54
C ALA A 85 7.61 7.46 -6.73
N ALA A 86 8.71 7.71 -5.98
CA ALA A 86 9.50 8.93 -6.12
C ALA A 86 10.08 9.09 -7.52
N ALA A 87 10.71 8.02 -8.05
CA ALA A 87 11.25 8.02 -9.39
C ALA A 87 10.17 8.25 -10.45
N SER A 88 8.99 7.63 -10.29
CA SER A 88 7.88 7.78 -11.22
C SER A 88 7.22 9.16 -11.14
N LEU A 89 7.09 9.76 -9.95
CA LEU A 89 6.61 11.14 -9.81
C LEU A 89 7.49 12.13 -10.59
N TYR A 90 8.82 11.95 -10.53
CA TYR A 90 9.74 12.77 -11.30
C TYR A 90 9.64 12.50 -12.80
N ASN A 91 9.70 11.23 -13.21
CA ASN A 91 9.73 10.87 -14.62
C ASN A 91 8.44 11.20 -15.39
N GLU A 92 7.27 11.00 -14.74
CA GLU A 92 5.98 11.18 -15.40
C GLU A 92 5.41 12.61 -15.23
N TYR A 93 5.75 13.29 -14.12
CA TYR A 93 5.11 14.57 -13.75
C TYR A 93 6.10 15.69 -13.43
N GLY A 94 7.42 15.45 -13.46
CA GLY A 94 8.42 16.43 -13.07
C GLY A 94 8.44 16.78 -11.58
N ILE A 95 7.70 16.03 -10.75
CA ILE A 95 7.58 16.28 -9.31
C ILE A 95 8.76 15.65 -8.58
N SER A 96 9.70 16.50 -8.13
CA SER A 96 10.87 16.07 -7.37
C SER A 96 10.64 16.25 -5.87
N LYS A 97 10.34 15.16 -5.18
CA LYS A 97 10.16 15.12 -3.71
C LYS A 97 11.13 14.14 -3.08
N PRO A 98 11.71 14.49 -1.94
CA PRO A 98 12.59 13.57 -1.21
C PRO A 98 11.81 12.37 -0.66
N TYR A 99 12.54 11.27 -0.43
CA TYR A 99 12.01 10.11 0.24
C TYR A 99 12.99 9.61 1.31
N PHE A 100 12.47 8.83 2.25
CA PHE A 100 13.24 8.22 3.33
C PHE A 100 12.55 6.95 3.84
N PHE A 101 13.28 6.19 4.62
CA PHE A 101 12.80 4.97 5.24
C PHE A 101 13.50 4.70 6.57
N ASN A 102 12.94 3.83 7.40
CA ASN A 102 13.56 3.41 8.64
C ASN A 102 14.38 2.13 8.44
N ARG A 103 15.38 1.97 9.30
CA ARG A 103 16.03 0.68 9.58
C ARG A 103 15.27 -0.03 10.69
N LYS A 104 15.23 -1.36 10.69
CA LYS A 104 14.70 -2.13 11.82
C LYS A 104 15.72 -2.32 12.94
N GLU A 105 17.00 -2.19 12.62
CA GLU A 105 18.11 -2.28 13.55
C GLU A 105 18.92 -0.98 13.50
N GLU A 106 19.19 -0.39 14.66
CA GLU A 106 20.06 0.77 14.76
C GLU A 106 21.50 0.35 14.46
N LYS A 107 22.23 1.19 13.73
CA LYS A 107 23.67 1.02 13.55
C LYS A 107 24.44 1.95 14.48
N ASP A 108 25.35 1.37 15.25
CA ASP A 108 26.24 2.10 16.16
C ASP A 108 27.38 2.84 15.43
N HIS A 109 27.59 2.60 14.14
CA HIS A 109 28.70 3.13 13.36
C HIS A 109 28.26 3.68 11.99
N GLY A 110 28.90 4.79 11.56
CA GLY A 110 28.66 5.47 10.30
C GLY A 110 27.62 6.57 10.40
N GLU A 111 26.73 6.70 9.40
CA GLU A 111 25.56 7.56 9.48
C GLU A 111 24.59 6.96 10.52
N GLY A 112 24.78 7.32 11.79
CA GLY A 112 23.97 6.86 12.91
C GLY A 112 22.50 7.24 12.75
N GLY A 113 21.62 6.48 13.46
CA GLY A 113 20.19 6.73 13.51
C GLY A 113 19.35 5.69 12.76
N SER A 114 18.07 5.70 13.07
CA SER A 114 17.09 4.75 12.55
C SER A 114 16.57 5.11 11.15
N LEU A 115 16.84 6.32 10.62
CA LEU A 115 16.36 6.81 9.33
C LEU A 115 17.47 6.93 8.28
N VAL A 116 17.10 6.64 7.03
CA VAL A 116 17.96 6.74 5.83
C VAL A 116 17.25 7.60 4.79
N GLY A 117 18.00 8.51 4.16
CA GLY A 117 17.51 9.45 3.16
C GLY A 117 17.17 10.81 3.76
N TYR A 118 16.02 11.37 3.42
CA TYR A 118 15.59 12.67 3.92
C TYR A 118 15.41 12.63 5.44
N LYS A 119 15.80 13.73 6.10
CA LYS A 119 15.57 13.94 7.54
C LYS A 119 14.41 14.92 7.71
N PRO A 120 13.25 14.48 8.17
CA PRO A 120 12.09 15.35 8.37
C PRO A 120 12.38 16.50 9.33
N LYS A 121 11.69 17.61 9.12
CA LYS A 121 11.76 18.84 9.92
C LYS A 121 10.38 19.21 10.44
N ASP A 122 10.35 20.07 11.43
CA ASP A 122 9.10 20.63 11.95
C ASP A 122 8.28 21.29 10.84
N GLY A 123 7.00 20.95 10.79
CA GLY A 123 6.06 21.43 9.80
C GLY A 123 5.98 20.60 8.52
N ASP A 124 6.88 19.63 8.31
CA ASP A 124 6.83 18.77 7.14
C ASP A 124 5.54 17.95 7.06
N LYS A 125 5.00 17.85 5.85
CA LYS A 125 3.88 16.97 5.53
C LYS A 125 4.44 15.68 4.93
N ILE A 126 4.33 14.58 5.65
CA ILE A 126 4.84 13.27 5.24
C ILE A 126 3.70 12.42 4.73
N ILE A 127 3.86 11.81 3.57
CA ILE A 127 2.98 10.76 3.08
C ILE A 127 3.65 9.39 3.25
N ILE A 128 2.86 8.37 3.61
CA ILE A 128 3.34 7.00 3.80
C ILE A 128 3.04 6.18 2.54
N ILE A 129 4.03 5.40 2.08
CA ILE A 129 3.87 4.47 0.95
C ILE A 129 4.04 3.05 1.47
N GLU A 130 2.99 2.24 1.39
CA GLU A 130 2.99 0.88 1.92
C GLU A 130 2.30 -0.09 0.95
N ASP A 131 2.44 -1.38 1.17
CA ASP A 131 1.88 -2.48 0.38
C ASP A 131 0.36 -2.61 0.58
N VAL A 132 -0.04 -3.03 1.75
CA VAL A 132 -1.44 -3.27 2.16
C VAL A 132 -1.60 -2.99 3.66
N ILE A 133 -2.80 -2.65 4.08
CA ILE A 133 -3.14 -2.63 5.51
C ILE A 133 -3.95 -3.89 5.83
N THR A 134 -3.50 -4.65 6.84
CA THR A 134 -4.23 -5.82 7.35
C THR A 134 -4.80 -5.59 8.75
N ALA A 135 -3.94 -5.31 9.72
CA ALA A 135 -4.31 -5.04 11.11
C ALA A 135 -3.87 -3.66 11.60
N GLY A 136 -3.30 -2.83 10.71
CA GLY A 136 -2.75 -1.53 11.07
C GLY A 136 -1.47 -1.58 11.92
N THR A 137 -0.88 -2.76 12.12
CA THR A 137 0.32 -2.92 12.98
C THR A 137 1.50 -2.11 12.45
N ALA A 138 1.77 -2.19 11.14
CA ALA A 138 2.86 -1.44 10.52
C ALA A 138 2.69 0.08 10.70
N VAL A 139 1.46 0.59 10.62
CA VAL A 139 1.18 2.03 10.85
C VAL A 139 1.47 2.39 12.30
N ARG A 140 0.99 1.58 13.26
CA ARG A 140 1.23 1.81 14.69
C ARG A 140 2.70 1.77 15.08
N GLU A 141 3.50 0.95 14.40
CA GLU A 141 4.97 0.93 14.56
C GLU A 141 5.65 2.14 13.88
N THR A 142 5.08 2.62 12.79
CA THR A 142 5.63 3.73 11.99
C THR A 142 5.39 5.10 12.64
N MET A 143 4.19 5.34 13.17
CA MET A 143 3.82 6.65 13.67
C MET A 143 4.74 7.18 14.78
N PRO A 144 5.14 6.39 15.81
CA PRO A 144 6.12 6.84 16.80
C PRO A 144 7.46 7.24 16.20
N ILE A 145 7.91 6.55 15.13
CA ILE A 145 9.16 6.87 14.44
C ILE A 145 9.05 8.25 13.77
N LEU A 146 7.95 8.52 13.09
CA LEU A 146 7.72 9.80 12.40
C LEU A 146 7.55 10.95 13.39
N TYR A 147 6.78 10.77 14.45
CA TYR A 147 6.61 11.79 15.50
C TYR A 147 7.90 12.03 16.28
N GLY A 148 8.79 11.05 16.38
CA GLY A 148 10.13 11.22 16.94
C GLY A 148 11.06 12.11 16.11
N CYS A 149 10.71 12.41 14.85
CA CYS A 149 11.48 13.30 13.99
C CYS A 149 11.22 14.80 14.25
N GLY A 150 10.17 15.13 15.00
CA GLY A 150 9.73 16.51 15.24
C GLY A 150 8.22 16.68 15.03
N ASN A 151 7.77 17.92 14.93
CA ASN A 151 6.35 18.24 14.71
C ASN A 151 5.97 18.06 13.22
N VAL A 152 5.94 16.82 12.75
CA VAL A 152 5.54 16.47 11.38
C VAL A 152 4.06 16.19 11.29
N LYS A 153 3.47 16.39 10.09
CA LYS A 153 2.07 16.07 9.79
C LYS A 153 2.03 14.82 8.91
N VAL A 154 1.24 13.84 9.28
CA VAL A 154 1.03 12.60 8.51
C VAL A 154 -0.46 12.45 8.26
N ASN A 155 -0.94 12.96 7.13
CA ASN A 155 -2.37 13.00 6.83
C ASN A 155 -2.79 11.92 5.82
N ASP A 156 -1.87 11.45 5.00
CA ASP A 156 -2.16 10.60 3.86
C ASP A 156 -1.23 9.38 3.79
N MET A 157 -1.80 8.25 3.45
CA MET A 157 -1.11 7.00 3.21
C MET A 157 -1.60 6.36 1.93
N PHE A 158 -0.68 5.85 1.12
CA PHE A 158 -0.95 5.24 -0.17
C PHE A 158 -0.60 3.76 -0.14
N ILE A 159 -1.56 2.91 -0.54
CA ILE A 159 -1.40 1.46 -0.55
C ILE A 159 -1.77 0.87 -1.91
N SER A 160 -1.28 -0.34 -2.21
CA SER A 160 -1.61 -0.99 -3.48
C SER A 160 -3.03 -1.50 -3.50
N VAL A 161 -3.50 -2.14 -2.43
CA VAL A 161 -4.83 -2.78 -2.39
C VAL A 161 -5.50 -2.55 -1.05
N ASN A 162 -6.73 -2.03 -1.09
CA ASN A 162 -7.65 -2.08 0.03
C ASN A 162 -8.46 -3.38 -0.05
N ARG A 163 -8.25 -4.26 0.92
CA ARG A 163 -8.96 -5.53 1.00
C ARG A 163 -10.35 -5.42 1.63
N CYS A 164 -10.71 -4.23 2.13
CA CYS A 164 -11.97 -3.93 2.80
C CYS A 164 -12.31 -4.89 3.97
N GLU A 165 -11.34 -5.63 4.48
CA GLU A 165 -11.56 -6.63 5.53
C GLU A 165 -11.84 -6.00 6.89
N VAL A 166 -12.74 -6.65 7.64
CA VAL A 166 -12.97 -6.33 9.07
C VAL A 166 -11.64 -6.40 9.82
N GLY A 167 -11.30 -5.31 10.50
CA GLY A 167 -10.09 -5.16 11.31
C GLY A 167 -10.17 -5.87 12.65
N LYS A 168 -9.58 -5.25 13.68
CA LYS A 168 -9.61 -5.75 15.07
C LYS A 168 -10.96 -5.49 15.73
N VAL A 169 -11.54 -4.33 15.43
CA VAL A 169 -12.84 -3.90 15.97
C VAL A 169 -13.95 -4.43 15.06
N PRO A 170 -14.94 -5.16 15.60
CA PRO A 170 -16.10 -5.58 14.83
C PRO A 170 -16.81 -4.40 14.16
N GLY A 171 -17.20 -4.55 12.90
CA GLY A 171 -17.88 -3.51 12.14
C GLY A 171 -16.98 -2.41 11.58
N LYS A 172 -15.64 -2.50 11.77
CA LYS A 172 -14.69 -1.55 11.20
C LYS A 172 -13.63 -2.25 10.37
N THR A 173 -13.21 -1.62 9.28
CA THR A 173 -12.01 -2.06 8.55
C THR A 173 -10.76 -1.57 9.27
N ALA A 174 -9.61 -2.19 8.97
CA ALA A 174 -8.32 -1.71 9.49
C ALA A 174 -8.00 -0.27 9.03
N ILE A 175 -8.50 0.15 7.87
CA ILE A 175 -8.37 1.53 7.38
C ILE A 175 -9.18 2.50 8.23
N MET A 176 -10.42 2.13 8.58
CA MET A 176 -11.26 2.94 9.48
C MET A 176 -10.58 3.11 10.85
N GLU A 177 -10.04 2.01 11.40
CA GLU A 177 -9.31 2.06 12.67
C GLU A 177 -8.10 3.00 12.61
N VAL A 178 -7.29 2.93 11.54
CA VAL A 178 -6.12 3.81 11.35
C VAL A 178 -6.54 5.27 11.20
N ASN A 179 -7.63 5.54 10.48
CA ASN A 179 -8.13 6.89 10.33
C ASN A 179 -8.63 7.47 11.66
N GLU A 180 -9.37 6.70 12.45
CA GLU A 180 -9.86 7.13 13.77
C GLU A 180 -8.72 7.35 14.77
N GLU A 181 -7.70 6.48 14.74
CA GLU A 181 -6.59 6.52 15.70
C GLU A 181 -5.58 7.63 15.40
N PHE A 182 -5.29 7.88 14.12
CA PHE A 182 -4.21 8.79 13.69
C PHE A 182 -4.66 9.95 12.80
N GLY A 183 -5.92 9.98 12.37
CA GLY A 183 -6.40 10.97 11.40
C GLY A 183 -5.87 10.77 9.97
N ILE A 184 -5.27 9.62 9.68
CA ILE A 184 -4.65 9.33 8.38
C ILE A 184 -5.69 8.87 7.37
N LYS A 185 -5.77 9.55 6.22
CA LYS A 185 -6.56 9.09 5.07
C LYS A 185 -5.75 8.05 4.29
N VAL A 186 -6.36 6.89 4.04
CA VAL A 186 -5.72 5.82 3.28
C VAL A 186 -6.30 5.75 1.88
N HIS A 187 -5.43 5.88 0.90
CA HIS A 187 -5.75 5.85 -0.53
C HIS A 187 -5.20 4.56 -1.13
N ALA A 188 -6.05 3.80 -1.81
CA ALA A 188 -5.66 2.55 -2.45
C ALA A 188 -5.68 2.67 -3.97
N ILE A 189 -4.73 2.04 -4.66
CA ILE A 189 -4.74 1.96 -6.12
C ILE A 189 -5.98 1.19 -6.57
N VAL A 190 -6.28 0.08 -5.89
CA VAL A 190 -7.49 -0.72 -6.14
C VAL A 190 -8.08 -1.26 -4.84
N THR A 191 -9.37 -1.60 -4.88
CA THR A 191 -10.09 -2.30 -3.80
C THR A 191 -10.34 -3.76 -4.14
N VAL A 192 -10.81 -4.53 -3.16
CA VAL A 192 -11.26 -5.91 -3.40
C VAL A 192 -12.45 -5.96 -4.38
N GLU A 193 -13.34 -4.96 -4.34
CA GLU A 193 -14.46 -4.83 -5.27
C GLU A 193 -13.98 -4.62 -6.70
N ASP A 194 -13.02 -3.73 -6.89
CA ASP A 194 -12.40 -3.51 -8.20
C ASP A 194 -11.77 -4.80 -8.75
N ILE A 195 -11.12 -5.59 -7.87
CA ILE A 195 -10.55 -6.89 -8.25
C ILE A 195 -11.65 -7.86 -8.67
N HIS A 196 -12.73 -7.94 -7.90
CA HIS A 196 -13.86 -8.82 -8.20
C HIS A 196 -14.51 -8.45 -9.53
N GLU A 197 -14.81 -7.17 -9.77
CA GLU A 197 -15.38 -6.71 -11.05
C GLU A 197 -14.46 -7.03 -12.24
N TYR A 198 -13.15 -6.88 -12.07
CA TYR A 198 -12.19 -7.27 -13.10
C TYR A 198 -12.21 -8.77 -13.38
N LEU A 199 -12.30 -9.62 -12.36
CA LEU A 199 -12.34 -11.07 -12.53
C LEU A 199 -13.59 -11.54 -13.27
N LYS A 200 -14.74 -10.89 -13.09
CA LYS A 200 -15.99 -11.16 -13.82
C LYS A 200 -15.86 -10.97 -15.33
N GLN A 201 -14.93 -10.16 -15.81
CA GLN A 201 -14.76 -9.89 -17.24
C GLN A 201 -14.10 -11.05 -18.02
N SER A 202 -13.74 -12.16 -17.36
CA SER A 202 -13.06 -13.27 -18.01
C SER A 202 -13.50 -14.63 -17.46
N GLU A 203 -14.01 -15.48 -18.35
CA GLU A 203 -14.42 -16.86 -18.02
C GLU A 203 -13.34 -17.69 -17.33
N LYS A 204 -12.07 -17.34 -17.53
CA LYS A 204 -10.91 -17.97 -16.87
C LYS A 204 -11.03 -18.00 -15.34
N TYR A 205 -11.78 -17.09 -14.77
CA TYR A 205 -11.89 -16.91 -13.32
C TYR A 205 -13.23 -17.37 -12.74
N ASN A 206 -14.14 -17.93 -13.59
CA ASN A 206 -15.47 -18.36 -13.15
C ASN A 206 -15.44 -19.37 -11.98
N ASN A 207 -14.42 -20.20 -11.91
CA ASN A 207 -14.24 -21.17 -10.83
C ASN A 207 -13.86 -20.55 -9.49
N ILE A 208 -13.45 -19.28 -9.47
CA ILE A 208 -12.93 -18.59 -8.29
C ILE A 208 -13.95 -17.58 -7.77
N LEU A 209 -14.78 -17.03 -8.64
CA LEU A 209 -15.75 -16.00 -8.31
C LEU A 209 -16.66 -16.37 -7.12
N PRO A 210 -17.27 -17.57 -7.07
CA PRO A 210 -18.12 -17.94 -5.94
C PRO A 210 -17.39 -17.90 -4.58
N ALA A 211 -16.15 -18.41 -4.55
CA ALA A 211 -15.35 -18.38 -3.33
C ALA A 211 -14.93 -16.96 -2.93
N MET A 212 -14.75 -16.07 -3.89
CA MET A 212 -14.44 -14.66 -3.64
C MET A 212 -15.67 -13.91 -3.13
N GLU A 213 -16.84 -14.15 -3.68
CA GLU A 213 -18.12 -13.58 -3.26
C GLU A 213 -18.47 -14.01 -1.82
N ASP A 214 -18.35 -15.30 -1.50
CA ASP A 214 -18.53 -15.83 -0.16
C ASP A 214 -17.56 -15.19 0.84
N TYR A 215 -16.30 -15.01 0.42
CA TYR A 215 -15.28 -14.39 1.25
C TYR A 215 -15.60 -12.92 1.51
N MET A 216 -15.96 -12.16 0.48
CA MET A 216 -16.33 -10.75 0.58
C MET A 216 -17.55 -10.55 1.47
N ALA A 217 -18.62 -11.32 1.27
CA ALA A 217 -19.83 -11.28 2.09
C ALA A 217 -19.56 -11.59 3.58
N LYS A 218 -18.58 -12.45 3.86
CA LYS A 218 -18.28 -12.89 5.22
C LYS A 218 -17.29 -12.00 5.97
N TYR A 219 -16.35 -11.39 5.27
CA TYR A 219 -15.20 -10.75 5.90
C TYR A 219 -14.95 -9.30 5.49
N CYS A 220 -15.64 -8.79 4.48
CA CYS A 220 -15.44 -7.42 4.02
C CYS A 220 -16.58 -6.50 4.46
N ILE A 221 -16.25 -5.23 4.62
CA ILE A 221 -17.18 -4.11 4.77
C ILE A 221 -17.04 -3.31 3.48
N LEU A 222 -18.09 -3.38 2.65
CA LEU A 222 -18.17 -2.78 1.32
C LEU A 222 -19.04 -1.53 1.38
#